data_e31f7a4e1a75dbef2868b18ad362660d
#
_entry.id   e31f7a4e1a75dbef2868b18ad362660d
#
_cell.length_a   1.000
_cell.length_b   1.000
_cell.length_c   1.000
_cell.angle_alpha   90.00
_cell.angle_beta   90.00
_cell.angle_gamma   90.00
#
_symmetry.space_group_name_H-M   'P 1'
#
loop_
_entity.id
_entity.type
_entity.pdbx_description
1 polymer ?
#
loop_
_entity_poly.entity_id
_entity_poly.type
_entity_poly.pdbx_seq_one_letter_code
_entity_poly.pdbx_strand_id
1 'polypeptide(L)'
;MKIERIDHLNLTVADIDRSVDFYRRVLGMKTESMGEGRAALYFGQQKIHLDATGRAAMAANGEKRMRAHICFITEAPMAEVTAHLEECDVPIRMHGPRAGAIGTIQSVYIDDPDLNSIEIACY
;
A
#
# COMPACT_ATOMS: atom_id res chain seq x y z
N MET A 1 -5.05 -26.71 -11.93
CA MET A 1 -4.18 -25.51 -11.81
C MET A 1 -4.08 -25.12 -10.34
N LYS A 2 -2.90 -24.79 -9.85
CA LYS A 2 -2.68 -24.34 -8.45
C LYS A 2 -2.09 -22.93 -8.52
N ILE A 3 -2.75 -21.97 -7.89
CA ILE A 3 -2.24 -20.61 -7.73
C ILE A 3 -1.28 -20.59 -6.55
N GLU A 4 -0.11 -19.96 -6.70
CA GLU A 4 0.94 -19.94 -5.69
C GLU A 4 0.99 -18.60 -4.94
N ARG A 5 0.91 -17.46 -5.65
CA ARG A 5 1.04 -16.12 -5.07
C ARG A 5 0.45 -15.05 -5.99
N ILE A 6 0.32 -13.85 -5.45
CA ILE A 6 0.15 -12.64 -6.25
C ILE A 6 1.53 -12.22 -6.73
N ASP A 7 1.70 -11.98 -8.03
CA ASP A 7 2.93 -11.42 -8.61
C ASP A 7 2.92 -9.88 -8.51
N HIS A 8 1.87 -9.25 -9.03
CA HIS A 8 1.68 -7.81 -8.94
C HIS A 8 0.20 -7.42 -8.94
N LEU A 9 -0.05 -6.19 -8.52
CA LEU A 9 -1.34 -5.52 -8.65
C LEU A 9 -1.15 -4.10 -9.18
N ASN A 10 -2.24 -3.47 -9.64
CA ASN A 10 -2.24 -2.11 -10.13
C ASN A 10 -3.07 -1.22 -9.22
N LEU A 11 -2.55 -0.04 -8.90
CA LEU A 11 -3.26 1.02 -8.20
C LEU A 11 -3.34 2.27 -9.08
N THR A 12 -4.54 2.80 -9.26
CA THR A 12 -4.71 4.12 -9.84
C THR A 12 -4.51 5.17 -8.75
N VAL A 13 -3.60 6.10 -8.99
CA VAL A 13 -3.23 7.15 -8.03
C VAL A 13 -3.50 8.54 -8.61
N ALA A 14 -3.64 9.50 -7.72
CA ALA A 14 -3.89 10.88 -8.09
C ALA A 14 -2.62 11.60 -8.58
N ASP A 15 -1.51 11.32 -7.91
CA ASP A 15 -0.22 11.96 -8.11
C ASP A 15 0.87 10.90 -7.91
N ILE A 16 1.66 10.65 -8.95
CA ILE A 16 2.66 9.59 -8.96
C ILE A 16 3.79 9.87 -7.98
N ASP A 17 4.28 11.11 -7.93
CA ASP A 17 5.43 11.49 -7.11
C ASP A 17 5.06 11.42 -5.62
N ARG A 18 3.88 11.88 -5.26
CA ARG A 18 3.34 11.81 -3.91
C ARG A 18 3.18 10.36 -3.43
N SER A 19 2.66 9.49 -4.29
CA SER A 19 2.49 8.08 -3.97
C SER A 19 3.84 7.35 -3.87
N VAL A 20 4.75 7.59 -4.80
CA VAL A 20 6.11 7.02 -4.76
C VAL A 20 6.84 7.43 -3.49
N ASP A 21 6.77 8.71 -3.10
CA ASP A 21 7.40 9.17 -1.86
C ASP A 21 6.81 8.48 -0.62
N PHE A 22 5.49 8.37 -0.54
CA PHE A 22 4.82 7.67 0.56
C PHE A 22 5.27 6.22 0.69
N TYR A 23 5.15 5.41 -0.37
CA TYR A 23 5.48 3.99 -0.32
C TYR A 23 6.97 3.74 -0.08
N ARG A 24 7.84 4.60 -0.60
CA ARG A 24 9.29 4.54 -0.34
C ARG A 24 9.62 4.89 1.11
N ARG A 25 9.10 6.02 1.61
CA ARG A 25 9.46 6.56 2.94
C ARG A 25 8.79 5.78 4.07
N VAL A 26 7.50 5.47 3.92
CA VAL A 26 6.70 4.84 4.99
C VAL A 26 6.85 3.32 4.98
N LEU A 27 6.82 2.69 3.80
CA LEU A 27 6.84 1.23 3.68
C LEU A 27 8.18 0.67 3.18
N GLY A 28 9.21 1.49 2.99
CA GLY A 28 10.55 1.05 2.60
C GLY A 28 10.62 0.38 1.24
N MET A 29 9.63 0.57 0.37
CA MET A 29 9.60 -0.08 -0.94
C MET A 29 10.63 0.53 -1.89
N LYS A 30 11.25 -0.30 -2.72
CA LYS A 30 12.07 0.18 -3.84
C LYS A 30 11.16 0.71 -4.93
N THR A 31 11.56 1.81 -5.56
CA THR A 31 10.73 2.50 -6.56
C THR A 31 11.45 2.62 -7.89
N GLU A 32 10.70 2.49 -8.98
CA GLU A 32 11.21 2.63 -10.35
C GLU A 32 10.21 3.43 -11.19
N SER A 33 10.67 4.50 -11.85
CA SER A 33 9.84 5.24 -12.79
C SER A 33 9.64 4.41 -14.07
N MET A 34 8.40 4.33 -14.53
CA MET A 34 8.04 3.69 -15.80
C MET A 34 7.71 4.72 -16.91
N GLY A 35 7.91 6.02 -16.61
CA GLY A 35 7.53 7.12 -17.50
C GLY A 35 6.01 7.36 -17.60
N GLU A 36 5.61 8.45 -18.21
CA GLU A 36 4.21 8.75 -18.54
C GLU A 36 3.22 8.63 -17.37
N GLY A 37 3.60 9.09 -16.17
CA GLY A 37 2.74 9.04 -14.98
C GLY A 37 2.55 7.65 -14.40
N ARG A 38 3.51 6.75 -14.60
CA ARG A 38 3.53 5.40 -14.06
C ARG A 38 4.81 5.11 -13.29
N ALA A 39 4.71 4.27 -12.27
CA ALA A 39 5.84 3.78 -11.49
C ALA A 39 5.60 2.34 -11.01
N ALA A 40 6.67 1.66 -10.63
CA ALA A 40 6.62 0.38 -9.96
C ALA A 40 7.20 0.49 -8.54
N LEU A 41 6.54 -0.16 -7.61
CA LEU A 41 6.97 -0.33 -6.21
C LEU A 41 7.30 -1.80 -6.00
N TYR A 42 8.48 -2.10 -5.48
CA TYR A 42 8.93 -3.48 -5.25
C TYR A 42 9.07 -3.77 -3.77
N PHE A 43 8.58 -4.92 -3.36
CA PHE A 43 8.71 -5.47 -2.01
C PHE A 43 8.71 -6.99 -2.05
N GLY A 44 9.60 -7.63 -1.27
CA GLY A 44 9.77 -9.09 -1.33
C GLY A 44 10.00 -9.56 -2.77
N GLN A 45 9.12 -10.44 -3.25
CA GLN A 45 9.11 -10.96 -4.63
C GLN A 45 7.87 -10.47 -5.41
N GLN A 46 7.30 -9.35 -5.01
CA GLN A 46 6.05 -8.80 -5.55
C GLN A 46 6.23 -7.32 -5.91
N LYS A 47 5.29 -6.78 -6.65
CA LYS A 47 5.27 -5.34 -6.95
C LYS A 47 3.86 -4.78 -7.05
N ILE A 48 3.79 -3.46 -6.95
CA ILE A 48 2.60 -2.68 -7.26
C ILE A 48 2.95 -1.73 -8.39
N HIS A 49 2.13 -1.72 -9.44
CA HIS A 49 2.17 -0.68 -10.45
C HIS A 49 1.30 0.48 -10.00
N LEU A 50 1.85 1.68 -10.02
CA LEU A 50 1.13 2.94 -9.83
C LEU A 50 0.84 3.56 -11.20
N ASP A 51 -0.39 4.00 -11.42
CA ASP A 51 -0.83 4.61 -12.66
C ASP A 51 -1.69 5.85 -12.39
N ALA A 52 -1.19 7.00 -12.80
CA ALA A 52 -1.90 8.28 -12.73
C ALA A 52 -2.63 8.65 -14.03
N THR A 53 -2.43 7.88 -15.11
CA THR A 53 -2.95 8.20 -16.47
C THR A 53 -4.46 7.99 -16.60
N GLY A 54 -5.02 7.02 -15.87
CA GLY A 54 -6.46 6.70 -15.90
C GLY A 54 -7.35 7.65 -15.08
N ARG A 55 -6.78 8.57 -14.33
CA ARG A 55 -7.49 9.44 -13.39
C ARG A 55 -8.52 10.36 -14.07
N ALA A 56 -8.17 10.92 -15.21
CA ALA A 56 -9.06 11.83 -15.95
C ALA A 56 -10.31 11.11 -16.49
N ALA A 57 -10.16 9.88 -16.96
CA ALA A 57 -11.27 9.07 -17.42
C ALA A 57 -12.23 8.68 -16.27
N MET A 58 -11.69 8.31 -15.11
CA MET A 58 -12.50 7.99 -13.91
C MET A 58 -13.25 9.22 -13.38
N ALA A 59 -12.59 10.39 -13.34
CA ALA A 59 -13.19 11.64 -12.90
C ALA A 59 -14.31 12.13 -13.86
N ALA A 60 -14.12 11.92 -15.17
CA ALA A 60 -15.08 12.33 -16.19
C ALA A 60 -16.37 11.49 -16.17
N ASN A 61 -16.29 10.23 -15.76
CA ASN A 61 -17.43 9.31 -15.69
C ASN A 61 -18.24 9.41 -14.39
N GLY A 62 -17.82 10.25 -13.41
CA GLY A 62 -18.50 10.38 -12.12
C GLY A 62 -18.45 9.12 -11.26
N GLU A 63 -17.66 8.15 -11.63
CA GLU A 63 -17.53 6.91 -10.89
C GLU A 63 -16.80 7.16 -9.55
N LYS A 64 -17.41 6.69 -8.47
CA LYS A 64 -16.82 6.74 -7.15
C LYS A 64 -15.62 5.82 -7.14
N ARG A 65 -14.42 6.39 -6.97
CA ARG A 65 -13.18 5.64 -6.89
C ARG A 65 -13.27 4.55 -5.81
N MET A 66 -13.10 3.30 -6.22
CA MET A 66 -12.93 2.20 -5.28
C MET A 66 -11.57 2.33 -4.59
N ARG A 67 -11.58 2.40 -3.28
CA ARG A 67 -10.37 2.38 -2.45
C ARG A 67 -9.91 0.94 -2.30
N ALA A 68 -8.62 0.70 -2.47
CA ALA A 68 -8.04 -0.59 -2.19
C ALA A 68 -7.91 -0.79 -0.67
N HIS A 69 -7.94 -2.06 -0.25
CA HIS A 69 -7.47 -2.49 1.06
C HIS A 69 -6.38 -3.53 0.81
N ILE A 70 -5.17 -3.24 1.30
CA ILE A 70 -4.01 -4.10 1.10
C ILE A 70 -3.38 -4.36 2.47
N CYS A 71 -3.19 -5.65 2.79
CA CYS A 71 -2.46 -6.07 3.99
C CYS A 71 -1.05 -6.51 3.59
N PHE A 72 -0.06 -5.89 4.22
CA PHE A 72 1.35 -6.24 4.11
C PHE A 72 1.82 -6.91 5.38
N ILE A 73 2.54 -8.01 5.24
CA ILE A 73 3.17 -8.71 6.36
C ILE A 73 4.61 -8.24 6.50
N THR A 74 5.00 -7.94 7.74
CA THR A 74 6.37 -7.63 8.13
C THR A 74 6.85 -8.57 9.21
N GLU A 75 8.16 -8.78 9.30
CA GLU A 75 8.80 -9.48 10.41
C GLU A 75 9.14 -8.54 11.59
N ALA A 76 9.02 -7.22 11.38
CA ALA A 76 9.27 -6.23 12.42
C ALA A 76 8.21 -6.35 13.53
N PRO A 77 8.60 -6.26 14.82
CA PRO A 77 7.67 -6.19 15.93
C PRO A 77 6.72 -4.98 15.79
N MET A 78 5.46 -5.14 16.19
CA MET A 78 4.46 -4.08 16.05
C MET A 78 4.84 -2.77 16.76
N ALA A 79 5.63 -2.83 17.83
CA ALA A 79 6.14 -1.64 18.51
C ALA A 79 7.12 -0.83 17.63
N GLU A 80 7.93 -1.50 16.82
CA GLU A 80 8.82 -0.83 15.86
C GLU A 80 8.04 -0.23 14.70
N VAL A 81 7.01 -0.95 14.22
CA VAL A 81 6.11 -0.45 13.17
C VAL A 81 5.42 0.84 13.61
N THR A 82 4.85 0.85 14.84
CA THR A 82 4.19 2.05 15.39
C THR A 82 5.13 3.21 15.56
N ALA A 83 6.33 2.99 16.12
CA ALA A 83 7.34 4.04 16.27
C ALA A 83 7.77 4.64 14.93
N HIS A 84 7.99 3.79 13.92
CA HIS A 84 8.34 4.24 12.58
C HIS A 84 7.21 5.07 11.91
N LEU A 85 5.96 4.67 12.09
CA LEU A 85 4.82 5.43 11.56
C LEU A 85 4.70 6.81 12.23
N GLU A 86 4.95 6.90 13.54
CA GLU A 86 5.02 8.17 14.27
C GLU A 86 6.15 9.06 13.76
N GLU A 87 7.35 8.51 13.55
CA GLU A 87 8.50 9.23 12.96
C GLU A 87 8.21 9.73 11.53
N CYS A 88 7.36 9.03 10.80
CA CYS A 88 6.93 9.42 9.46
C CYS A 88 5.74 10.40 9.44
N ASP A 89 5.21 10.82 10.58
CA ASP A 89 3.97 11.61 10.71
C ASP A 89 2.77 10.97 10.01
N VAL A 90 2.64 9.63 10.10
CA VAL A 90 1.54 8.88 9.51
C VAL A 90 0.55 8.46 10.59
N PRO A 91 -0.68 8.99 10.59
CA PRO A 91 -1.69 8.65 11.58
C PRO A 91 -2.12 7.18 11.50
N ILE A 92 -2.09 6.49 12.64
CA ILE A 92 -2.68 5.15 12.78
C ILE A 92 -4.16 5.31 13.06
N ARG A 93 -5.02 4.79 12.17
CA ARG A 93 -6.48 4.85 12.33
C ARG A 93 -7.01 3.82 13.30
N MET A 94 -6.41 2.64 13.32
CA MET A 94 -6.88 1.50 14.09
C MET A 94 -5.74 0.52 14.30
N HIS A 95 -5.77 -0.22 15.39
CA HIS A 95 -4.84 -1.32 15.66
C HIS A 95 -5.56 -2.47 16.37
N GLY A 96 -4.93 -3.64 16.41
CA GLY A 96 -5.41 -4.79 17.17
C GLY A 96 -5.30 -6.10 16.40
N PRO A 97 -5.74 -7.21 17.02
CA PRO A 97 -5.70 -8.52 16.39
C PRO A 97 -6.69 -8.65 15.24
N ARG A 98 -6.28 -9.38 14.20
CA ARG A 98 -7.10 -9.71 13.03
C ARG A 98 -6.89 -11.17 12.64
N ALA A 99 -7.81 -11.70 11.83
CA ALA A 99 -7.66 -13.00 11.19
C ALA A 99 -6.81 -12.84 9.93
N GLY A 100 -5.60 -13.36 9.95
CA GLY A 100 -4.73 -13.45 8.80
C GLY A 100 -4.96 -14.74 8.00
N ALA A 101 -4.21 -14.92 6.91
CA ALA A 101 -4.37 -16.09 6.03
C ALA A 101 -3.96 -17.41 6.68
N ILE A 102 -3.02 -17.40 7.62
CA ILE A 102 -2.47 -18.60 8.27
C ILE A 102 -2.57 -18.56 9.80
N GLY A 103 -3.24 -17.57 10.38
CA GLY A 103 -3.42 -17.42 11.82
C GLY A 103 -3.80 -16.01 12.21
N THR A 104 -3.80 -15.74 13.51
CA THR A 104 -4.05 -14.40 14.04
C THR A 104 -2.82 -13.51 13.82
N ILE A 105 -3.06 -12.31 13.32
CA ILE A 105 -2.04 -11.27 13.12
C ILE A 105 -2.31 -10.09 14.05
N GLN A 106 -1.25 -9.35 14.39
CA GLN A 106 -1.35 -8.02 14.99
C GLN A 106 -1.22 -6.99 13.88
N SER A 107 -2.16 -6.06 13.81
CA SER A 107 -2.27 -5.12 12.69
C SER A 107 -2.38 -3.69 13.14
N VAL A 108 -1.84 -2.78 12.31
CA VAL A 108 -2.14 -1.35 12.30
C VAL A 108 -2.67 -0.94 10.93
N TYR A 109 -3.56 0.05 10.91
CA TYR A 109 -4.19 0.56 9.70
C TYR A 109 -3.84 2.02 9.50
N ILE A 110 -3.36 2.34 8.32
CA ILE A 110 -3.04 3.70 7.86
C ILE A 110 -3.74 3.97 6.53
N ASP A 111 -3.74 5.21 6.09
CA ASP A 111 -4.17 5.60 4.75
C ASP A 111 -2.96 5.99 3.89
N ASP A 112 -2.95 5.54 2.64
CA ASP A 112 -2.04 6.09 1.65
C ASP A 112 -2.52 7.48 1.16
N PRO A 113 -1.75 8.22 0.32
CA PRO A 113 -2.14 9.53 -0.15
C PRO A 113 -3.47 9.59 -0.92
N ASP A 114 -3.91 8.47 -1.46
CA ASP A 114 -5.17 8.33 -2.18
C ASP A 114 -6.30 7.74 -1.33
N LEU A 115 -6.07 7.62 -0.01
CA LEU A 115 -6.98 7.03 0.98
C LEU A 115 -7.27 5.55 0.74
N ASN A 116 -6.34 4.82 0.11
CA ASN A 116 -6.39 3.37 0.17
C ASN A 116 -6.05 2.93 1.60
N SER A 117 -6.77 1.92 2.08
CA SER A 117 -6.51 1.34 3.41
C SER A 117 -5.29 0.42 3.34
N ILE A 118 -4.25 0.77 4.04
CA ILE A 118 -3.04 -0.04 4.17
C ILE A 118 -3.03 -0.65 5.57
N GLU A 119 -3.04 -1.97 5.63
CA GLU A 119 -2.84 -2.75 6.84
C GLU A 119 -1.41 -3.23 6.87
N ILE A 120 -0.70 -2.98 7.98
CA ILE A 120 0.64 -3.52 8.24
C ILE A 120 0.49 -4.48 9.40
N ALA A 121 0.93 -5.71 9.22
CA ALA A 121 0.70 -6.78 10.19
C ALA A 121 1.90 -7.69 10.37
N CYS A 122 1.98 -8.32 11.55
CA CYS A 122 2.91 -9.40 11.87
C CYS A 122 2.16 -10.58 12.51
N TYR A 123 2.67 -11.80 12.27
CA TYR A 123 2.22 -13.04 12.92
C TYR A 123 2.80 -13.18 14.31
#